data_b933ab0996a3af302be21e393510abe1
#
_entry.id   b933ab0996a3af302be21e393510abe1
#
_cell.length_a   1.000
_cell.length_b   1.000
_cell.length_c   1.000
_cell.angle_alpha   90.00
_cell.angle_beta   90.00
_cell.angle_gamma   90.00
#
_symmetry.space_group_name_H-M   'P 1'
#
loop_
_entity.id
_entity.type
_entity.pdbx_description
1 polymer ?
#
loop_
_entity_poly.entity_id
_entity_poly.type
_entity_poly.pdbx_seq_one_letter_code
_entity_poly.pdbx_strand_id
1 'polypeptide(L)'
;MQEKHAASFRRQGGKRVERHLRYAGQELILGLTGGLGYYCVELAWRGWSHPSMVAVGGLCFWGMGHLPDRPLWQRALLGAGLITGVEFLSGCVLNLWLRWAVWEYSRLPGNLLGQICLPYSLMWCLLAIPGTALSAAARQHLEGN
;
A
#
# COMPACT_ATOMS: atom_id res chain seq x y z
N MET A 1 -20.23 -14.02 -43.63
CA MET A 1 -18.81 -13.96 -43.14
C MET A 1 -18.60 -12.80 -42.20
N GLN A 2 -19.18 -11.62 -42.43
CA GLN A 2 -19.04 -10.41 -41.58
C GLN A 2 -19.62 -10.54 -40.16
N GLU A 3 -20.77 -11.20 -39.98
CA GLU A 3 -21.38 -11.38 -38.64
C GLU A 3 -20.55 -12.22 -37.68
N LYS A 4 -19.87 -13.25 -38.20
CA LYS A 4 -18.96 -14.07 -37.35
C LYS A 4 -17.76 -13.27 -36.86
N HIS A 5 -17.22 -12.35 -37.67
CA HIS A 5 -16.14 -11.45 -37.27
C HIS A 5 -16.60 -10.43 -36.24
N ALA A 6 -17.77 -9.84 -36.38
CA ALA A 6 -18.33 -8.89 -35.42
C ALA A 6 -18.65 -9.56 -34.07
N ALA A 7 -19.19 -10.78 -34.07
CA ALA A 7 -19.44 -11.54 -32.84
C ALA A 7 -18.13 -11.93 -32.13
N SER A 8 -17.09 -12.33 -32.88
CA SER A 8 -15.77 -12.63 -32.35
C SER A 8 -15.13 -11.39 -31.67
N PHE A 9 -15.21 -10.24 -32.32
CA PHE A 9 -14.68 -8.98 -31.81
C PHE A 9 -15.38 -8.53 -30.51
N ARG A 10 -16.71 -8.63 -30.45
CA ARG A 10 -17.50 -8.35 -29.24
C ARG A 10 -17.14 -9.30 -28.09
N ARG A 11 -16.94 -10.58 -28.38
CA ARG A 11 -16.57 -11.59 -27.38
C ARG A 11 -15.15 -11.39 -26.84
N GLN A 12 -14.22 -10.96 -27.68
CA GLN A 12 -12.86 -10.59 -27.26
C GLN A 12 -12.86 -9.32 -26.41
N GLY A 13 -13.66 -8.31 -26.79
CA GLY A 13 -13.84 -7.08 -26.00
C GLY A 13 -14.39 -7.36 -24.61
N GLY A 14 -15.44 -8.20 -24.50
CA GLY A 14 -16.02 -8.61 -23.22
C GLY A 14 -15.01 -9.30 -22.29
N LYS A 15 -14.27 -10.28 -22.80
CA LYS A 15 -13.23 -10.99 -22.03
C LYS A 15 -12.10 -10.06 -21.56
N ARG A 16 -11.77 -9.03 -22.33
CA ARG A 16 -10.76 -8.04 -21.95
C ARG A 16 -11.24 -7.17 -20.79
N VAL A 17 -12.49 -6.71 -20.85
CA VAL A 17 -13.12 -5.91 -19.79
C VAL A 17 -13.20 -6.73 -18.49
N GLU A 18 -13.70 -7.97 -18.55
CA GLU A 18 -13.77 -8.86 -17.37
C GLU A 18 -12.41 -9.07 -16.73
N ARG A 19 -11.37 -9.25 -17.53
CA ARG A 19 -10.00 -9.41 -17.00
C ARG A 19 -9.51 -8.15 -16.28
N HIS A 20 -9.78 -6.97 -16.84
CA HIS A 20 -9.40 -5.71 -16.20
C HIS A 20 -10.17 -5.48 -14.89
N LEU A 21 -11.47 -5.82 -14.86
CA LEU A 21 -12.28 -5.70 -13.64
C LEU A 21 -11.82 -6.67 -12.55
N ARG A 22 -11.49 -7.91 -12.91
CA ARG A 22 -10.91 -8.88 -11.96
C ARG A 22 -9.60 -8.37 -11.39
N TYR A 23 -8.69 -7.91 -12.25
CA TYR A 23 -7.41 -7.37 -11.81
C TYR A 23 -7.58 -6.17 -10.87
N ALA A 24 -8.41 -5.20 -11.25
CA ALA A 24 -8.71 -4.05 -10.39
C ALA A 24 -9.32 -4.47 -9.05
N GLY A 25 -10.19 -5.48 -9.03
CA GLY A 25 -10.76 -6.03 -7.80
C GLY A 25 -9.69 -6.68 -6.90
N GLN A 26 -8.77 -7.44 -7.46
CA GLN A 26 -7.66 -8.06 -6.71
C GLN A 26 -6.73 -7.00 -6.10
N GLU A 27 -6.39 -5.96 -6.86
CA GLU A 27 -5.58 -4.85 -6.36
C GLU A 27 -6.26 -4.08 -5.22
N LEU A 28 -7.57 -3.87 -5.34
CA LEU A 28 -8.35 -3.23 -4.28
C LEU A 28 -8.39 -4.09 -3.01
N ILE A 29 -8.62 -5.39 -3.14
CA ILE A 29 -8.61 -6.33 -2.01
C ILE A 29 -7.25 -6.33 -1.33
N LEU A 30 -6.16 -6.36 -2.11
CA LEU A 30 -4.80 -6.31 -1.57
C LEU A 30 -4.59 -5.04 -0.73
N GLY A 31 -4.95 -3.87 -1.28
CA GLY A 31 -4.85 -2.59 -0.57
C GLY A 31 -5.71 -2.54 0.69
N LEU A 32 -6.97 -2.98 0.61
CA LEU A 32 -7.88 -2.98 1.76
C LEU A 32 -7.38 -3.92 2.87
N THR A 33 -6.90 -5.11 2.52
CA THR A 33 -6.35 -6.06 3.49
C THR A 33 -5.17 -5.45 4.25
N GLY A 34 -4.23 -4.84 3.54
CA GLY A 34 -3.08 -4.18 4.16
C GLY A 34 -3.49 -2.96 4.99
N GLY A 35 -4.40 -2.16 4.48
CA GLY A 35 -4.88 -0.95 5.16
C GLY A 35 -5.61 -1.26 6.47
N LEU A 36 -6.52 -2.22 6.46
CA LEU A 36 -7.21 -2.67 7.67
C LEU A 36 -6.25 -3.33 8.66
N GLY A 37 -5.32 -4.16 8.17
CA GLY A 37 -4.27 -4.76 9.01
C GLY A 37 -3.42 -3.69 9.69
N TYR A 38 -2.94 -2.69 8.94
CA TYR A 38 -2.18 -1.59 9.50
C TYR A 38 -3.00 -0.76 10.52
N TYR A 39 -4.25 -0.47 10.21
CA TYR A 39 -5.15 0.23 11.13
C TYR A 39 -5.32 -0.52 12.46
N CYS A 40 -5.45 -1.85 12.43
CA CYS A 40 -5.49 -2.68 13.64
C CYS A 40 -4.16 -2.63 14.42
N VAL A 41 -3.02 -2.64 13.73
CA VAL A 41 -1.70 -2.49 14.38
C VAL A 41 -1.59 -1.15 15.08
N GLU A 42 -2.02 -0.05 14.45
CA GLU A 42 -2.02 1.26 15.08
C GLU A 42 -2.94 1.33 16.31
N LEU A 43 -4.15 0.77 16.22
CA LEU A 43 -5.05 0.69 17.38
C LEU A 43 -4.42 -0.08 18.53
N ALA A 44 -3.74 -1.19 18.25
CA ALA A 44 -3.05 -1.98 19.27
C ALA A 44 -1.85 -1.24 19.87
N TRP A 45 -1.12 -0.46 19.06
CA TRP A 45 0.09 0.25 19.48
C TRP A 45 -0.19 1.50 20.28
N ARG A 46 -1.08 2.36 19.81
CA ARG A 46 -1.35 3.67 20.44
C ARG A 46 -2.79 3.88 20.93
N GLY A 47 -3.62 2.83 20.85
CA GLY A 47 -5.02 2.86 21.31
C GLY A 47 -5.96 3.71 20.45
N TRP A 48 -5.44 4.36 19.41
CA TRP A 48 -6.18 5.26 18.54
C TRP A 48 -5.57 5.30 17.14
N SER A 49 -6.41 5.46 16.12
CA SER A 49 -5.98 5.72 14.74
C SER A 49 -7.01 6.54 13.99
N HIS A 50 -6.57 7.30 13.00
CA HIS A 50 -7.45 8.06 12.11
C HIS A 50 -7.86 7.19 10.92
N PRO A 51 -9.13 7.24 10.44
CA PRO A 51 -9.61 6.43 9.32
C PRO A 51 -8.78 6.53 8.03
N SER A 52 -8.14 7.69 7.79
CA SER A 52 -7.23 7.87 6.64
C SER A 52 -6.06 6.89 6.63
N MET A 53 -5.69 6.33 7.80
CA MET A 53 -4.58 5.38 7.91
C MET A 53 -4.89 4.03 7.25
N VAL A 54 -6.16 3.71 7.02
CA VAL A 54 -6.56 2.58 6.16
C VAL A 54 -6.09 2.82 4.72
N ALA A 55 -6.24 4.02 4.20
CA ALA A 55 -5.79 4.35 2.85
C ALA A 55 -4.25 4.41 2.77
N VAL A 56 -3.60 5.05 3.75
CA VAL A 56 -2.13 5.17 3.79
C VAL A 56 -1.47 3.78 3.94
N GLY A 57 -1.91 2.99 4.90
CA GLY A 57 -1.42 1.62 5.12
C GLY A 57 -1.71 0.70 3.93
N GLY A 58 -2.90 0.85 3.34
CA GLY A 58 -3.29 0.10 2.13
C GLY A 58 -2.39 0.41 0.93
N LEU A 59 -2.06 1.67 0.72
CA LEU A 59 -1.15 2.10 -0.35
C LEU A 59 0.27 1.55 -0.13
N CYS A 60 0.76 1.58 1.11
CA CYS A 60 2.05 0.99 1.47
C CYS A 60 2.07 -0.52 1.21
N PHE A 61 1.06 -1.25 1.68
CA PHE A 61 0.98 -2.69 1.53
C PHE A 61 0.84 -3.11 0.06
N TRP A 62 -0.01 -2.44 -0.68
CA TRP A 62 -0.14 -2.61 -2.12
C TRP A 62 1.19 -2.37 -2.84
N GLY A 63 1.87 -1.27 -2.57
CA GLY A 63 3.16 -0.96 -3.17
C GLY A 63 4.25 -1.99 -2.83
N MET A 64 4.28 -2.48 -1.59
CA MET A 64 5.20 -3.56 -1.19
C MET A 64 4.95 -4.86 -1.95
N GLY A 65 3.70 -5.19 -2.28
CA GLY A 65 3.34 -6.35 -3.11
C GLY A 65 3.83 -6.26 -4.56
N HIS A 66 4.15 -5.05 -5.03
CA HIS A 66 4.64 -4.79 -6.39
C HIS A 66 6.16 -4.58 -6.46
N LEU A 67 6.87 -4.71 -5.33
CA LEU A 67 8.32 -4.60 -5.34
C LEU A 67 8.96 -5.70 -6.21
N PRO A 68 10.05 -5.38 -6.93
CA PRO A 68 10.73 -6.34 -7.78
C PRO A 68 11.22 -7.53 -6.96
N ASP A 69 11.33 -8.70 -7.62
CA ASP A 69 11.86 -9.90 -6.99
C ASP A 69 13.36 -9.72 -6.72
N ARG A 70 13.68 -9.56 -5.44
CA ARG A 70 15.01 -9.27 -4.91
C ARG A 70 15.20 -10.02 -3.59
N PRO A 71 16.44 -10.22 -3.12
CA PRO A 71 16.70 -10.73 -1.78
C PRO A 71 15.90 -9.97 -0.72
N LEU A 72 15.42 -10.67 0.30
CA LEU A 72 14.50 -10.12 1.31
C LEU A 72 14.99 -8.79 1.92
N TRP A 73 16.28 -8.68 2.21
CA TRP A 73 16.86 -7.45 2.78
C TRP A 73 16.77 -6.24 1.83
N GLN A 74 16.94 -6.45 0.50
CA GLN A 74 16.75 -5.37 -0.49
C GLN A 74 15.29 -4.97 -0.61
N ARG A 75 14.38 -5.95 -0.60
CA ARG A 75 12.94 -5.68 -0.60
C ARG A 75 12.51 -4.95 0.66
N ALA A 76 13.08 -5.30 1.82
CA ALA A 76 12.81 -4.61 3.08
C ALA A 76 13.29 -3.14 3.04
N LEU A 77 14.48 -2.86 2.50
CA LEU A 77 14.97 -1.49 2.32
C LEU A 77 14.10 -0.69 1.33
N LEU A 78 13.72 -1.30 0.20
CA LEU A 78 12.81 -0.67 -0.76
C LEU A 78 11.43 -0.42 -0.14
N GLY A 79 10.92 -1.37 0.64
CA GLY A 79 9.66 -1.25 1.37
C GLY A 79 9.71 -0.14 2.42
N ALA A 80 10.79 -0.04 3.19
CA ALA A 80 10.98 1.04 4.15
C ALA A 80 11.03 2.41 3.48
N GLY A 81 11.76 2.52 2.37
CA GLY A 81 11.80 3.75 1.56
C GLY A 81 10.43 4.12 1.00
N LEU A 82 9.66 3.14 0.51
CA LEU A 82 8.31 3.33 0.04
C LEU A 82 7.39 3.81 1.17
N ILE A 83 7.43 3.17 2.35
CA ILE A 83 6.60 3.56 3.51
C ILE A 83 6.95 4.98 3.93
N THR A 84 8.24 5.30 4.11
CA THR A 84 8.69 6.64 4.49
C THR A 84 8.27 7.70 3.46
N GLY A 85 8.35 7.38 2.17
CA GLY A 85 7.90 8.28 1.10
C GLY A 85 6.38 8.51 1.11
N VAL A 86 5.60 7.45 1.26
CA VAL A 86 4.13 7.53 1.37
C VAL A 86 3.73 8.27 2.65
N GLU A 87 4.40 8.01 3.78
CA GLU A 87 4.17 8.70 5.06
C GLU A 87 4.45 10.20 4.91
N PHE A 88 5.56 10.58 4.28
CA PHE A 88 5.88 11.98 4.04
C PHE A 88 4.83 12.68 3.16
N LEU A 89 4.50 12.09 2.02
CA LEU A 89 3.53 12.69 1.08
C LEU A 89 2.13 12.78 1.69
N SER A 90 1.66 11.71 2.33
CA SER A 90 0.36 11.71 3.02
C SER A 90 0.35 12.67 4.20
N GLY A 91 1.44 12.79 4.94
CA GLY A 91 1.59 13.77 6.01
C GLY A 91 1.51 15.21 5.51
N CYS A 92 2.17 15.52 4.40
CA CYS A 92 2.04 16.83 3.78
C CYS A 92 0.58 17.14 3.39
N VAL A 93 -0.16 16.15 2.88
CA VAL A 93 -1.57 16.34 2.52
C VAL A 93 -2.46 16.39 3.76
N LEU A 94 -2.39 15.39 4.63
CA LEU A 94 -3.33 15.22 5.76
C LEU A 94 -3.06 16.24 6.88
N ASN A 95 -1.79 16.44 7.24
CA ASN A 95 -1.44 17.25 8.41
C ASN A 95 -1.15 18.72 8.05
N LEU A 96 -0.40 18.98 6.96
CA LEU A 96 -0.02 20.35 6.61
C LEU A 96 -1.09 21.06 5.79
N TRP A 97 -1.65 20.40 4.78
CA TRP A 97 -2.64 21.01 3.90
C TRP A 97 -4.06 20.94 4.49
N LEU A 98 -4.55 19.73 4.83
CA LEU A 98 -5.88 19.53 5.40
C LEU A 98 -5.97 19.86 6.90
N ARG A 99 -4.82 19.98 7.59
CA ARG A 99 -4.71 20.29 9.03
C ARG A 99 -5.44 19.29 9.93
N TRP A 100 -5.49 18.01 9.53
CA TRP A 100 -6.16 16.97 10.31
C TRP A 100 -5.35 16.51 11.54
N ALA A 101 -4.07 16.87 11.62
CA ALA A 101 -3.17 16.52 12.73
C ALA A 101 -3.22 15.03 13.11
N VAL A 102 -3.16 14.15 12.11
CA VAL A 102 -3.24 12.70 12.28
C VAL A 102 -2.02 12.17 13.06
N TRP A 103 -0.83 12.73 12.79
CA TRP A 103 0.41 12.51 13.54
C TRP A 103 1.30 13.74 13.45
N GLU A 104 2.29 13.81 14.36
CA GLU A 104 3.28 14.87 14.40
C GLU A 104 4.59 14.39 15.00
N TYR A 105 5.69 14.60 14.29
CA TYR A 105 7.03 14.17 14.70
C TYR A 105 8.00 15.35 14.89
N SER A 106 7.54 16.60 14.98
CA SER A 106 8.39 17.79 15.06
C SER A 106 9.38 17.76 16.23
N ARG A 107 9.05 17.02 17.30
CA ARG A 107 9.90 16.88 18.48
C ARG A 107 10.90 15.72 18.41
N LEU A 108 10.84 14.91 17.36
CA LEU A 108 11.68 13.73 17.22
C LEU A 108 12.94 14.03 16.38
N PRO A 109 14.07 13.38 16.66
CA PRO A 109 15.32 13.63 15.94
C PRO A 109 15.20 13.23 14.46
N GLY A 110 15.85 14.02 13.60
CA GLY A 110 15.86 13.78 12.15
C GLY A 110 14.50 13.91 11.49
N ASN A 111 13.59 14.72 12.08
CA ASN A 111 12.30 14.95 11.43
C ASN A 111 12.43 15.86 10.22
N LEU A 112 11.56 15.64 9.24
CA LEU A 112 11.37 16.48 8.08
C LEU A 112 9.93 17.01 8.08
N LEU A 113 9.78 18.31 8.29
CA LEU A 113 8.49 19.01 8.40
C LEU A 113 7.54 18.39 9.44
N GLY A 114 8.05 17.63 10.42
CA GLY A 114 7.24 16.91 11.40
C GLY A 114 6.43 15.74 10.83
N GLN A 115 6.63 15.37 9.54
CA GLN A 115 5.83 14.34 8.88
C GLN A 115 6.51 12.97 8.90
N ILE A 116 7.83 12.93 8.84
CA ILE A 116 8.66 11.74 9.02
C ILE A 116 9.78 12.04 10.02
N CYS A 117 10.36 11.00 10.62
CA CYS A 117 11.50 11.15 11.51
C CYS A 117 12.38 9.91 11.51
N LEU A 118 13.64 10.05 11.93
CA LEU A 118 14.61 8.97 11.92
C LEU A 118 14.17 7.74 12.72
N PRO A 119 13.65 7.84 13.97
CA PRO A 119 13.22 6.66 14.72
C PRO A 119 12.15 5.82 14.01
N TYR A 120 11.13 6.47 13.47
CA TYR A 120 10.07 5.76 12.76
C TYR A 120 10.53 5.22 11.42
N SER A 121 11.38 5.95 10.68
CA SER A 121 11.98 5.43 9.44
C SER A 121 12.83 4.16 9.67
N LEU A 122 13.55 4.08 10.80
CA LEU A 122 14.26 2.87 11.21
C LEU A 122 13.29 1.74 11.59
N MET A 123 12.22 2.06 12.30
CA MET A 123 11.16 1.09 12.62
C MET A 123 10.52 0.53 11.35
N TRP A 124 10.31 1.34 10.32
CA TRP A 124 9.81 0.90 9.02
C TRP A 124 10.74 -0.11 8.34
N CYS A 125 12.07 0.01 8.53
CA CYS A 125 13.01 -1.01 8.04
C CYS A 125 12.74 -2.39 8.65
N LEU A 126 12.41 -2.46 9.93
CA LEU A 126 12.09 -3.71 10.62
C LEU A 126 10.71 -4.25 10.18
N LEU A 127 9.69 -3.38 10.12
CA LEU A 127 8.33 -3.75 9.75
C LEU A 127 8.19 -4.08 8.25
N ALA A 128 9.03 -3.51 7.39
CA ALA A 128 9.04 -3.84 5.98
C ALA A 128 9.49 -5.28 5.70
N ILE A 129 10.22 -5.94 6.61
CA ILE A 129 10.61 -7.35 6.45
C ILE A 129 9.37 -8.25 6.36
N PRO A 130 8.54 -8.36 7.42
CA PRO A 130 7.31 -9.16 7.33
C PRO A 130 6.30 -8.53 6.35
N GLY A 131 6.23 -7.21 6.25
CA GLY A 131 5.29 -6.51 5.37
C GLY A 131 5.47 -6.88 3.91
N THR A 132 6.69 -6.88 3.40
CA THR A 132 6.98 -7.26 2.00
C THR A 132 6.74 -8.74 1.73
N ALA A 133 7.00 -9.61 2.70
CA ALA A 133 6.73 -11.04 2.56
C ALA A 133 5.22 -11.31 2.54
N LEU A 134 4.46 -10.72 3.46
CA LEU A 134 3.01 -10.87 3.56
C LEU A 134 2.28 -10.29 2.34
N SER A 135 2.68 -9.10 1.88
CA SER A 135 2.04 -8.47 0.72
C SER A 135 2.29 -9.26 -0.57
N ALA A 136 3.50 -9.78 -0.75
CA ALA A 136 3.82 -10.64 -1.89
C ALA A 136 3.03 -11.95 -1.86
N ALA A 137 2.93 -12.60 -0.70
CA ALA A 137 2.15 -13.82 -0.54
C ALA A 137 0.66 -13.59 -0.79
N ALA A 138 0.09 -12.51 -0.25
CA ALA A 138 -1.30 -12.14 -0.46
C ALA A 138 -1.60 -11.88 -1.94
N ARG A 139 -0.71 -11.15 -2.63
CA ARG A 139 -0.83 -10.89 -4.07
C ARG A 139 -0.78 -12.19 -4.88
N GLN A 140 0.20 -13.06 -4.62
CA GLN A 140 0.30 -14.35 -5.31
C GLN A 140 -0.96 -15.20 -5.12
N HIS A 141 -1.54 -15.22 -3.92
CA HIS A 141 -2.77 -15.94 -3.65
C HIS A 141 -3.96 -15.38 -4.45
N LEU A 142 -4.07 -14.06 -4.56
CA LEU A 142 -5.13 -13.40 -5.33
C LEU A 142 -4.98 -13.64 -6.85
N GLU A 143 -3.76 -13.64 -7.37
CA GLU A 143 -3.48 -13.88 -8.79
C GLU A 143 -3.66 -15.36 -9.19
N GLY A 144 -3.49 -16.30 -8.25
CA GLY A 144 -3.62 -17.74 -8.48
C GLY A 144 -5.07 -18.27 -8.47
N ASN A 145 -6.03 -17.46 -8.02
CA ASN A 145 -7.45 -17.76 -8.02
C ASN A 145 -8.18 -17.01 -9.15
#